data_7f6f7bbb5f3468f3d6dc3010d16ca9ef
#
_entry.id   7f6f7bbb5f3468f3d6dc3010d16ca9ef
#
_cell.length_a   1.000
_cell.length_b   1.000
_cell.length_c   1.000
_cell.angle_alpha   90.00
_cell.angle_beta   90.00
_cell.angle_gamma   90.00
#
_symmetry.space_group_name_H-M   'P 1'
#
loop_
_entity.id
_entity.type
_entity.pdbx_description
1 polymer ?
#
loop_
_entity_poly.entity_id
_entity_poly.type
_entity_poly.pdbx_seq_one_letter_code
_entity_poly.pdbx_strand_id
1 'polypeptide(L)'
;MGGVEQQSQIAEEPQAGPTEWGEHPHGVGPWPAEFGTPPPDDPRLDPELLAHGDRRNVVDAYRYWTREAIVADIDRRRHPFHVAIENFAHDANIGTVVRTANAFAAAAVHIVGRRRWNRRGAMVTDRYQHIRHHADVAELRDFADRTGLTVVAVDNVPGAVPLETVELPRECLLLFGQEGPGVTEPAKQAAAMTVSIAQFGSTRSINAGVAAGIAMHAWIRTHADLSQSW
;
A
#
# COMPACT_ATOMS: atom_id res chain seq x y z
N MET A 1 -55.55 -32.76 -17.45
CA MET A 1 -54.55 -32.73 -16.36
C MET A 1 -53.75 -31.46 -16.54
N GLY A 2 -54.10 -30.45 -15.77
CA GLY A 2 -53.46 -29.13 -15.85
C GLY A 2 -52.34 -29.04 -14.81
N GLY A 3 -51.15 -28.76 -15.28
CA GLY A 3 -50.04 -28.39 -14.44
C GLY A 3 -50.06 -26.89 -14.18
N VAL A 4 -50.20 -26.51 -12.92
CA VAL A 4 -50.11 -25.11 -12.47
C VAL A 4 -48.66 -24.79 -12.22
N GLU A 5 -48.05 -23.97 -13.08
CA GLU A 5 -46.77 -23.35 -12.84
C GLU A 5 -46.92 -22.29 -11.74
N GLN A 6 -46.39 -22.56 -10.56
CA GLN A 6 -46.20 -21.57 -9.53
C GLN A 6 -44.97 -20.73 -9.91
N GLN A 7 -45.19 -19.52 -10.44
CA GLN A 7 -44.17 -18.48 -10.50
C GLN A 7 -43.90 -17.97 -9.08
N SER A 8 -42.72 -18.30 -8.54
CA SER A 8 -42.24 -17.69 -7.32
C SER A 8 -41.90 -16.22 -7.61
N GLN A 9 -42.71 -15.31 -7.09
CA GLN A 9 -42.34 -13.90 -6.99
C GLN A 9 -41.18 -13.76 -6.03
N ILE A 10 -40.00 -13.50 -6.58
CA ILE A 10 -38.88 -13.01 -5.81
C ILE A 10 -39.24 -11.60 -5.40
N ALA A 11 -39.49 -11.38 -4.10
CA ALA A 11 -39.68 -10.04 -3.54
C ALA A 11 -38.39 -9.23 -3.81
N GLU A 12 -38.50 -8.16 -4.58
CA GLU A 12 -37.44 -7.17 -4.70
C GLU A 12 -37.18 -6.58 -3.33
N GLU A 13 -35.96 -6.76 -2.83
CA GLU A 13 -35.49 -6.03 -1.64
C GLU A 13 -35.59 -4.53 -1.94
N PRO A 14 -36.09 -3.71 -0.99
CA PRO A 14 -36.17 -2.27 -1.20
C PRO A 14 -34.75 -1.74 -1.45
N GLN A 15 -34.51 -1.19 -2.65
CA GLN A 15 -33.31 -0.46 -2.95
C GLN A 15 -33.19 0.68 -1.93
N ALA A 16 -32.20 0.57 -1.04
CA ALA A 16 -31.87 1.66 -0.15
C ALA A 16 -31.55 2.89 -1.03
N GLY A 17 -32.36 3.93 -0.89
CA GLY A 17 -32.11 5.20 -1.54
C GLY A 17 -30.71 5.73 -1.17
N PRO A 18 -30.15 6.67 -1.94
CA PRO A 18 -28.84 7.22 -1.64
C PRO A 18 -28.84 7.71 -0.20
N THR A 19 -27.96 7.14 0.63
CA THR A 19 -27.77 7.63 2.00
C THR A 19 -27.34 9.09 1.91
N GLU A 20 -27.84 9.92 2.80
CA GLU A 20 -27.58 11.38 2.84
C GLU A 20 -26.08 11.72 2.76
N TRP A 21 -25.20 10.75 3.04
CA TRP A 21 -23.74 10.83 3.08
C TRP A 21 -23.02 10.10 1.92
N GLY A 22 -23.77 9.66 0.90
CA GLY A 22 -23.25 9.02 -0.32
C GLY A 22 -22.77 7.58 -0.13
N GLU A 23 -22.36 6.98 -1.23
CA GLU A 23 -22.08 5.54 -1.38
C GLU A 23 -20.83 5.00 -0.66
N HIS A 24 -20.14 5.78 0.18
CA HIS A 24 -18.93 5.34 0.85
C HIS A 24 -19.23 4.87 2.28
N PRO A 25 -19.13 3.56 2.57
CA PRO A 25 -19.45 3.00 3.88
C PRO A 25 -18.56 3.51 5.02
N HIS A 26 -17.48 4.24 4.70
CA HIS A 26 -16.50 4.77 5.66
C HIS A 26 -16.49 6.30 5.75
N GLY A 27 -17.41 6.99 5.09
CA GLY A 27 -17.50 8.45 5.14
C GLY A 27 -18.15 8.94 6.43
N VAL A 28 -17.82 10.19 6.82
CA VAL A 28 -18.49 10.94 7.86
C VAL A 28 -19.09 12.22 7.28
N GLY A 29 -20.23 12.66 7.84
CA GLY A 29 -20.90 13.88 7.45
C GLY A 29 -20.12 15.16 7.79
N PRO A 30 -20.70 16.35 7.54
CA PRO A 30 -20.19 17.61 8.05
C PRO A 30 -19.98 17.54 9.55
N TRP A 31 -19.13 18.43 10.08
CA TRP A 31 -18.94 18.51 11.52
C TRP A 31 -20.30 18.65 12.21
N PRO A 32 -20.60 17.83 13.22
CA PRO A 32 -21.94 17.72 13.72
C PRO A 32 -22.35 18.96 14.53
N ALA A 33 -23.20 19.77 13.90
CA ALA A 33 -23.87 20.89 14.57
C ALA A 33 -24.72 20.44 15.79
N GLU A 34 -25.09 19.14 15.82
CA GLU A 34 -25.84 18.52 16.92
C GLU A 34 -25.10 18.53 18.25
N PHE A 35 -23.76 18.62 18.24
CA PHE A 35 -22.99 18.76 19.47
C PHE A 35 -22.95 20.20 20.00
N GLY A 36 -23.55 21.16 19.29
CA GLY A 36 -23.62 22.57 19.71
C GLY A 36 -22.28 23.27 19.89
N THR A 37 -21.19 22.58 19.55
CA THR A 37 -19.83 23.09 19.67
C THR A 37 -19.28 23.44 18.28
N PRO A 38 -18.67 24.62 18.10
CA PRO A 38 -17.93 24.87 16.89
C PRO A 38 -16.80 23.84 16.76
N PRO A 39 -16.31 23.57 15.52
CA PRO A 39 -15.14 22.72 15.34
C PRO A 39 -13.98 23.27 16.18
N PRO A 40 -13.11 22.39 16.70
CA PRO A 40 -11.92 22.82 17.43
C PRO A 40 -11.07 23.77 16.60
N ASP A 41 -10.45 24.76 17.23
CA ASP A 41 -9.41 25.57 16.59
C ASP A 41 -8.12 24.75 16.50
N ASP A 42 -8.06 23.87 15.48
CA ASP A 42 -6.96 22.95 15.25
C ASP A 42 -6.45 23.14 13.80
N PRO A 43 -5.20 23.58 13.59
CA PRO A 43 -4.65 23.83 12.27
C PRO A 43 -4.51 22.59 11.38
N ARG A 44 -4.71 21.39 11.95
CA ARG A 44 -4.75 20.14 11.18
C ARG A 44 -6.05 19.95 10.42
N LEU A 45 -7.14 20.63 10.84
CA LEU A 45 -8.47 20.45 10.28
C LEU A 45 -8.63 21.20 8.95
N ASP A 46 -9.33 20.57 8.03
CA ASP A 46 -9.65 21.10 6.71
C ASP A 46 -11.07 21.72 6.77
N PRO A 47 -11.21 23.06 6.56
CA PRO A 47 -12.50 23.72 6.60
C PRO A 47 -13.53 23.17 5.61
N GLU A 48 -13.09 22.73 4.43
CA GLU A 48 -13.98 22.13 3.43
C GLU A 48 -14.53 20.78 3.90
N LEU A 49 -13.68 19.98 4.53
CA LEU A 49 -14.11 18.68 5.07
C LEU A 49 -15.04 18.87 6.27
N LEU A 50 -14.79 19.87 7.10
CA LEU A 50 -15.69 20.20 8.21
C LEU A 50 -17.07 20.63 7.69
N ALA A 51 -17.11 21.43 6.61
CA ALA A 51 -18.35 21.94 6.04
C ALA A 51 -19.15 20.90 5.24
N HIS A 52 -18.45 19.98 4.54
CA HIS A 52 -19.08 19.08 3.57
C HIS A 52 -18.95 17.59 3.89
N GLY A 53 -18.28 17.24 5.00
CA GLY A 53 -18.01 15.87 5.39
C GLY A 53 -16.74 15.30 4.77
N ASP A 54 -16.26 14.19 5.33
CA ASP A 54 -15.04 13.50 4.88
C ASP A 54 -15.37 12.11 4.35
N ARG A 55 -15.28 11.94 3.04
CA ARG A 55 -15.54 10.68 2.33
C ARG A 55 -14.26 9.88 2.01
N ARG A 56 -13.11 10.34 2.50
CA ARG A 56 -11.83 9.68 2.24
C ARG A 56 -11.77 8.35 3.01
N ASN A 57 -11.07 7.38 2.43
CA ASN A 57 -10.76 6.11 3.11
C ASN A 57 -9.53 6.31 4.03
N VAL A 58 -9.74 6.99 5.14
CA VAL A 58 -8.74 7.21 6.19
C VAL A 58 -9.26 6.64 7.52
N VAL A 59 -8.35 6.35 8.44
CA VAL A 59 -8.71 5.95 9.80
C VAL A 59 -9.44 7.08 10.52
N ASP A 60 -10.26 6.78 11.51
CA ASP A 60 -11.13 7.78 12.14
C ASP A 60 -10.34 8.89 12.85
N ALA A 61 -9.14 8.60 13.35
CA ALA A 61 -8.24 9.61 13.93
C ALA A 61 -7.83 10.71 12.94
N TYR A 62 -7.94 10.47 11.63
CA TYR A 62 -7.61 11.43 10.58
C TYR A 62 -8.83 12.12 9.94
N ARG A 63 -10.02 11.88 10.48
CA ARG A 63 -11.21 12.55 9.97
C ARG A 63 -11.07 14.06 10.05
N TYR A 64 -11.47 14.71 8.97
CA TYR A 64 -11.38 16.16 8.75
C TYR A 64 -9.96 16.73 8.71
N TRP A 65 -8.89 15.95 8.86
CA TRP A 65 -7.53 16.47 8.77
C TRP A 65 -7.16 16.85 7.34
N THR A 66 -6.35 17.89 7.16
CA THR A 66 -5.71 18.17 5.89
C THR A 66 -4.81 17.00 5.48
N ARG A 67 -4.59 16.85 4.18
CA ARG A 67 -3.67 15.81 3.67
C ARG A 67 -2.26 16.01 4.23
N GLU A 68 -1.81 17.23 4.28
CA GLU A 68 -0.50 17.64 4.77
C GLU A 68 -0.31 17.27 6.26
N ALA A 69 -1.33 17.47 7.08
CA ALA A 69 -1.33 17.08 8.48
C ALA A 69 -1.24 15.56 8.64
N ILE A 70 -1.99 14.80 7.83
CA ILE A 70 -1.92 13.33 7.83
C ILE A 70 -0.51 12.84 7.44
N VAL A 71 0.06 13.39 6.37
CA VAL A 71 1.43 13.02 5.93
C VAL A 71 2.44 13.33 7.02
N ALA A 72 2.39 14.52 7.61
CA ALA A 72 3.30 14.94 8.68
C ALA A 72 3.17 14.04 9.93
N ASP A 73 1.97 13.56 10.23
CA ASP A 73 1.75 12.62 11.33
C ASP A 73 2.34 11.24 11.05
N ILE A 74 2.08 10.69 9.85
CA ILE A 74 2.64 9.42 9.44
C ILE A 74 4.18 9.50 9.39
N ASP A 75 4.76 10.61 8.92
CA ASP A 75 6.20 10.79 8.78
C ASP A 75 6.96 10.67 10.12
N ARG A 76 6.32 11.01 11.25
CA ARG A 76 6.92 10.85 12.59
C ARG A 76 7.07 9.40 13.03
N ARG A 77 6.38 8.47 12.37
CA ARG A 77 6.31 7.05 12.77
C ARG A 77 6.53 6.08 11.62
N ARG A 78 7.05 6.57 10.45
CA ARG A 78 7.42 5.67 9.37
C ARG A 78 8.54 4.74 9.81
N HIS A 79 8.39 3.49 9.41
CA HIS A 79 9.45 2.51 9.54
C HIS A 79 10.59 2.79 8.56
N PRO A 80 11.84 2.47 8.92
CA PRO A 80 13.01 2.81 8.10
C PRO A 80 13.20 1.91 6.87
N PHE A 81 12.32 0.95 6.62
CA PHE A 81 12.40 0.18 5.39
C PHE A 81 11.76 0.88 4.20
N HIS A 82 12.31 0.65 3.04
CA HIS A 82 11.85 1.14 1.75
C HIS A 82 11.38 -0.02 0.87
N VAL A 83 10.55 0.28 -0.13
CA VAL A 83 10.07 -0.70 -1.11
C VAL A 83 10.36 -0.19 -2.50
N ALA A 84 10.92 -1.02 -3.38
CA ALA A 84 11.12 -0.69 -4.78
C ALA A 84 10.43 -1.71 -5.69
N ILE A 85 9.87 -1.25 -6.79
CA ILE A 85 9.29 -2.11 -7.81
C ILE A 85 9.74 -1.66 -9.20
N GLU A 86 10.19 -2.61 -10.01
CA GLU A 86 10.56 -2.36 -11.39
C GLU A 86 9.32 -2.17 -12.27
N ASN A 87 9.35 -1.16 -13.14
CA ASN A 87 8.25 -0.74 -14.02
C ASN A 87 8.75 -0.58 -15.46
N PHE A 88 9.20 -1.66 -16.10
CA PHE A 88 9.68 -1.62 -17.48
C PHE A 88 8.65 -2.09 -18.50
N ALA A 89 7.77 -3.03 -18.13
CA ALA A 89 6.76 -3.62 -19.02
C ALA A 89 5.33 -3.51 -18.48
N HIS A 90 5.07 -3.98 -17.27
CA HIS A 90 3.74 -4.08 -16.67
C HIS A 90 3.68 -3.37 -15.33
N ASP A 91 2.62 -2.59 -15.10
CA ASP A 91 2.42 -1.76 -13.92
C ASP A 91 1.25 -2.20 -13.00
N ALA A 92 0.65 -3.36 -13.29
CA ALA A 92 -0.59 -3.81 -12.64
C ALA A 92 -0.48 -3.93 -11.11
N ASN A 93 0.71 -4.29 -10.59
CA ASN A 93 0.92 -4.53 -9.16
C ASN A 93 1.41 -3.30 -8.39
N ILE A 94 1.85 -2.25 -9.07
CA ILE A 94 2.43 -1.07 -8.40
C ILE A 94 1.45 -0.42 -7.43
N GLY A 95 0.21 -0.26 -7.84
CA GLY A 95 -0.82 0.30 -6.97
C GLY A 95 -1.04 -0.53 -5.69
N THR A 96 -1.04 -1.85 -5.80
CA THR A 96 -1.16 -2.76 -4.64
C THR A 96 0.05 -2.62 -3.71
N VAL A 97 1.25 -2.55 -4.27
CA VAL A 97 2.50 -2.35 -3.49
C VAL A 97 2.46 -1.01 -2.75
N VAL A 98 2.07 0.08 -3.43
CA VAL A 98 1.93 1.41 -2.81
C VAL A 98 0.91 1.39 -1.67
N ARG A 99 -0.24 0.77 -1.87
CA ARG A 99 -1.27 0.65 -0.84
C ARG A 99 -0.79 -0.13 0.37
N THR A 100 -0.11 -1.25 0.16
CA THR A 100 0.42 -2.09 1.23
C THR A 100 1.56 -1.39 1.97
N ALA A 101 2.47 -0.71 1.25
CA ALA A 101 3.54 0.08 1.84
C ALA A 101 3.00 1.23 2.71
N ASN A 102 1.92 1.88 2.29
CA ASN A 102 1.24 2.87 3.11
C ASN A 102 0.63 2.24 4.38
N ALA A 103 0.01 1.07 4.28
CA ALA A 103 -0.58 0.38 5.43
C ALA A 103 0.47 -0.03 6.47
N PHE A 104 1.69 -0.34 6.03
CA PHE A 104 2.81 -0.69 6.91
C PHE A 104 3.75 0.50 7.19
N ALA A 105 3.32 1.73 6.89
CA ALA A 105 4.09 2.96 7.12
C ALA A 105 5.56 2.87 6.64
N ALA A 106 5.82 2.24 5.48
CA ALA A 106 7.14 2.22 4.86
C ALA A 106 7.66 3.64 4.61
N ALA A 107 8.96 3.87 4.72
CA ALA A 107 9.56 5.18 4.54
C ALA A 107 9.25 5.78 3.16
N ALA A 108 9.39 4.99 2.09
CA ALA A 108 9.04 5.39 0.74
C ALA A 108 8.82 4.18 -0.17
N VAL A 109 8.13 4.43 -1.30
CA VAL A 109 8.05 3.50 -2.43
C VAL A 109 8.83 4.08 -3.61
N HIS A 110 9.65 3.26 -4.23
CA HIS A 110 10.50 3.60 -5.35
C HIS A 110 10.02 2.90 -6.62
N ILE A 111 9.70 3.66 -7.66
CA ILE A 111 9.34 3.15 -8.97
C ILE A 111 10.57 3.22 -9.87
N VAL A 112 11.03 2.08 -10.36
CA VAL A 112 12.25 1.98 -11.19
C VAL A 112 11.87 1.74 -12.65
N GLY A 113 12.29 2.61 -13.53
CA GLY A 113 11.97 2.54 -14.97
C GLY A 113 10.91 3.57 -15.37
N ARG A 114 9.79 3.15 -15.94
CA ARG A 114 8.75 4.08 -16.41
C ARG A 114 8.15 4.86 -15.25
N ARG A 115 8.11 6.18 -15.39
CA ARG A 115 7.53 7.07 -14.36
C ARG A 115 6.00 6.93 -14.22
N ARG A 116 5.32 6.59 -15.32
CA ARG A 116 3.86 6.46 -15.37
C ARG A 116 3.44 5.05 -14.96
N TRP A 117 2.47 4.94 -14.07
CA TRP A 117 1.92 3.67 -13.61
C TRP A 117 0.42 3.82 -13.29
N ASN A 118 -0.31 2.71 -13.23
CA ASN A 118 -1.74 2.67 -12.94
C ASN A 118 -2.02 2.86 -11.44
N ARG A 119 -2.59 4.00 -11.08
CA ARG A 119 -2.87 4.36 -9.69
C ARG A 119 -4.13 3.72 -9.09
N ARG A 120 -4.98 3.07 -9.90
CA ARG A 120 -6.24 2.48 -9.40
C ARG A 120 -6.03 1.52 -8.23
N GLY A 121 -5.04 0.65 -8.30
CA GLY A 121 -4.71 -0.30 -7.24
C GLY A 121 -4.27 0.35 -5.93
N ALA A 122 -3.77 1.58 -5.96
CA ALA A 122 -3.37 2.31 -4.78
C ALA A 122 -4.55 2.81 -3.94
N MET A 123 -5.77 2.86 -4.50
CA MET A 123 -6.97 3.32 -3.78
C MET A 123 -6.73 4.65 -3.05
N VAL A 124 -6.09 5.59 -3.75
CA VAL A 124 -5.77 6.95 -3.28
C VAL A 124 -4.68 7.02 -2.20
N THR A 125 -4.12 5.91 -1.71
CA THR A 125 -3.07 5.91 -0.68
C THR A 125 -1.74 6.50 -1.17
N ASP A 126 -1.55 6.60 -2.48
CA ASP A 126 -0.44 7.32 -3.11
C ASP A 126 -0.37 8.81 -2.74
N ARG A 127 -1.45 9.38 -2.19
CA ARG A 127 -1.48 10.75 -1.67
C ARG A 127 -0.83 10.90 -0.29
N TYR A 128 -0.71 9.81 0.45
CA TYR A 128 -0.17 9.76 1.82
C TYR A 128 1.20 9.09 1.88
N GLN A 129 1.62 8.43 0.80
CA GLN A 129 2.88 7.70 0.70
C GLN A 129 3.91 8.50 -0.10
N HIS A 130 5.16 8.51 0.35
CA HIS A 130 6.28 9.07 -0.40
C HIS A 130 6.62 8.15 -1.57
N ILE A 131 6.44 8.66 -2.80
CA ILE A 131 6.76 7.94 -4.02
C ILE A 131 7.93 8.62 -4.72
N ARG A 132 9.01 7.88 -4.91
CA ARG A 132 10.21 8.31 -5.63
C ARG A 132 10.28 7.58 -6.96
N HIS A 133 10.90 8.20 -7.94
CA HIS A 133 11.12 7.62 -9.25
C HIS A 133 12.62 7.57 -9.53
N HIS A 134 13.07 6.44 -10.08
CA HIS A 134 14.42 6.22 -10.58
C HIS A 134 14.34 5.78 -12.03
N ALA A 135 15.19 6.36 -12.89
CA ALA A 135 15.20 6.03 -14.31
C ALA A 135 15.61 4.56 -14.55
N ASP A 136 16.51 4.06 -13.72
CA ASP A 136 17.05 2.71 -13.78
C ASP A 136 17.49 2.19 -12.40
N VAL A 137 18.02 0.98 -12.39
CA VAL A 137 18.51 0.32 -11.18
C VAL A 137 19.80 0.97 -10.65
N ALA A 138 20.62 1.58 -11.51
CA ALA A 138 21.84 2.24 -11.07
C ALA A 138 21.51 3.47 -10.22
N GLU A 139 20.54 4.28 -10.65
CA GLU A 139 20.05 5.42 -9.86
C GLU A 139 19.43 4.99 -8.50
N LEU A 140 18.70 3.87 -8.50
CA LEU A 140 18.18 3.28 -7.25
C LEU A 140 19.31 2.83 -6.33
N ARG A 141 20.34 2.16 -6.88
CA ARG A 141 21.50 1.71 -6.15
C ARG A 141 22.25 2.88 -5.51
N ASP A 142 22.52 3.92 -6.30
CA ASP A 142 23.17 5.15 -5.79
C ASP A 142 22.36 5.79 -4.66
N PHE A 143 21.03 5.75 -4.75
CA PHE A 143 20.18 6.21 -3.64
C PHE A 143 20.35 5.34 -2.39
N ALA A 144 20.31 4.02 -2.52
CA ALA A 144 20.45 3.09 -1.41
C ALA A 144 21.83 3.26 -0.73
N ASP A 145 22.90 3.36 -1.52
CA ASP A 145 24.27 3.55 -1.00
C ASP A 145 24.40 4.88 -0.21
N ARG A 146 23.84 5.98 -0.73
CA ARG A 146 23.84 7.28 -0.03
C ARG A 146 23.02 7.32 1.23
N THR A 147 21.99 6.50 1.34
CA THR A 147 21.07 6.47 2.48
C THR A 147 21.35 5.33 3.46
N GLY A 148 22.36 4.49 3.17
CA GLY A 148 22.75 3.36 4.03
C GLY A 148 21.76 2.19 4.01
N LEU A 149 20.92 2.09 2.95
CA LEU A 149 19.93 1.02 2.83
C LEU A 149 20.55 -0.24 2.25
N THR A 150 20.32 -1.37 2.90
CA THR A 150 20.66 -2.68 2.34
C THR A 150 19.62 -3.07 1.30
N VAL A 151 20.01 -3.23 0.05
CA VAL A 151 19.10 -3.70 -1.02
C VAL A 151 18.89 -5.21 -0.88
N VAL A 152 17.64 -5.64 -0.78
CA VAL A 152 17.22 -7.04 -0.70
C VAL A 152 16.28 -7.31 -1.86
N ALA A 153 16.71 -8.10 -2.83
CA ALA A 153 15.84 -8.55 -3.93
C ALA A 153 14.89 -9.66 -3.44
N VAL A 154 13.65 -9.61 -3.88
CA VAL A 154 12.65 -10.63 -3.55
C VAL A 154 12.23 -11.32 -4.85
N ASP A 155 12.74 -12.54 -5.08
CA ASP A 155 12.46 -13.32 -6.27
C ASP A 155 12.69 -14.82 -6.03
N ASN A 156 11.93 -15.67 -6.72
CA ASN A 156 12.06 -17.11 -6.62
C ASN A 156 13.05 -17.64 -7.67
N VAL A 157 14.34 -17.42 -7.43
CA VAL A 157 15.42 -17.82 -8.32
C VAL A 157 16.40 -18.80 -7.63
N PRO A 158 17.15 -19.60 -8.40
CA PRO A 158 18.20 -20.47 -7.81
C PRO A 158 19.19 -19.67 -6.98
N GLY A 159 19.48 -20.15 -5.76
CA GLY A 159 20.41 -19.52 -4.83
C GLY A 159 19.76 -18.44 -3.94
N ALA A 160 18.49 -18.10 -4.13
CA ALA A 160 17.78 -17.27 -3.18
C ALA A 160 17.58 -17.96 -1.83
N VAL A 161 17.72 -17.21 -0.73
CA VAL A 161 17.53 -17.72 0.62
C VAL A 161 16.05 -17.62 1.01
N PRO A 162 15.42 -18.65 1.61
CA PRO A 162 14.04 -18.57 2.04
C PRO A 162 13.84 -17.42 3.04
N LEU A 163 12.88 -16.53 2.76
CA LEU A 163 12.52 -15.39 3.60
C LEU A 163 12.18 -15.82 5.04
N GLU A 164 11.63 -17.02 5.18
CA GLU A 164 11.24 -17.62 6.45
C GLU A 164 12.43 -17.97 7.35
N THR A 165 13.66 -17.99 6.79
CA THR A 165 14.89 -18.40 7.50
C THR A 165 15.86 -17.25 7.73
N VAL A 166 15.52 -16.03 7.26
CA VAL A 166 16.40 -14.86 7.41
C VAL A 166 15.72 -13.75 8.19
N GLU A 167 16.52 -12.98 8.89
CA GLU A 167 16.11 -11.70 9.45
C GLU A 167 16.48 -10.59 8.46
N LEU A 168 15.45 -9.88 7.98
CA LEU A 168 15.66 -8.74 7.08
C LEU A 168 16.37 -7.61 7.83
N PRO A 169 17.33 -6.89 7.20
CA PRO A 169 17.94 -5.72 7.82
C PRO A 169 16.89 -4.66 8.19
N ARG A 170 17.13 -3.95 9.28
CA ARG A 170 16.20 -2.90 9.73
C ARG A 170 16.09 -1.77 8.72
N GLU A 171 17.22 -1.23 8.28
CA GLU A 171 17.34 -0.25 7.20
C GLU A 171 17.54 -0.99 5.88
N CYS A 172 16.45 -1.36 5.21
CA CYS A 172 16.53 -2.08 3.95
C CYS A 172 15.63 -1.49 2.86
N LEU A 173 15.93 -1.86 1.64
CA LEU A 173 15.14 -1.59 0.46
C LEU A 173 14.74 -2.93 -0.17
N LEU A 174 13.46 -3.30 0.00
CA LEU A 174 12.87 -4.51 -0.57
C LEU A 174 12.58 -4.27 -2.05
N LEU A 175 13.29 -4.96 -2.94
CA LEU A 175 13.22 -4.76 -4.38
C LEU A 175 12.46 -5.91 -5.04
N PHE A 176 11.39 -5.55 -5.74
CA PHE A 176 10.50 -6.46 -6.46
C PHE A 176 10.62 -6.27 -7.97
N GLY A 177 10.61 -7.37 -8.68
CA GLY A 177 10.57 -7.37 -10.14
C GLY A 177 9.18 -7.18 -10.70
N GLN A 178 9.11 -7.23 -12.02
CA GLN A 178 7.89 -7.19 -12.80
C GLN A 178 7.21 -8.55 -12.83
N GLU A 179 5.92 -8.56 -13.08
CA GLU A 179 5.19 -9.77 -13.38
C GLU A 179 5.70 -10.38 -14.70
N GLY A 180 6.04 -11.67 -14.65
CA GLY A 180 6.61 -12.44 -15.75
C GLY A 180 8.14 -12.52 -15.69
N PRO A 181 8.91 -11.47 -16.01
CA PRO A 181 10.38 -11.52 -16.00
C PRO A 181 11.00 -11.67 -14.61
N GLY A 182 10.28 -11.28 -13.55
CA GLY A 182 10.84 -11.21 -12.20
C GLY A 182 11.79 -10.00 -12.03
N VAL A 183 12.72 -10.11 -11.08
CA VAL A 183 13.76 -9.11 -10.82
C VAL A 183 14.81 -9.18 -11.92
N THR A 184 15.13 -8.03 -12.54
CA THR A 184 16.12 -7.95 -13.61
C THR A 184 17.53 -8.28 -13.12
N GLU A 185 18.40 -8.70 -14.03
CA GLU A 185 19.78 -9.04 -13.67
C GLU A 185 20.55 -7.85 -13.06
N PRO A 186 20.45 -6.62 -13.56
CA PRO A 186 21.05 -5.46 -12.89
C PRO A 186 20.53 -5.27 -11.44
N ALA A 187 19.25 -5.54 -11.20
CA ALA A 187 18.65 -5.41 -9.86
C ALA A 187 19.14 -6.50 -8.90
N LYS A 188 19.33 -7.73 -9.36
CA LYS A 188 19.95 -8.80 -8.57
C LYS A 188 21.40 -8.48 -8.22
N GLN A 189 22.17 -7.94 -9.17
CA GLN A 189 23.56 -7.51 -8.93
C GLN A 189 23.66 -6.31 -8.00
N ALA A 190 22.65 -5.45 -7.94
CA ALA A 190 22.57 -4.34 -6.99
C ALA A 190 22.23 -4.80 -5.58
N ALA A 191 21.59 -5.96 -5.42
CA ALA A 191 21.15 -6.49 -4.13
C ALA A 191 22.30 -7.13 -3.35
N ALA A 192 22.33 -6.90 -2.03
CA ALA A 192 23.23 -7.57 -1.11
C ALA A 192 22.86 -9.06 -0.92
N MET A 193 21.58 -9.37 -1.07
CA MET A 193 21.03 -10.73 -1.03
C MET A 193 19.74 -10.81 -1.83
N THR A 194 19.42 -12.02 -2.28
CA THR A 194 18.10 -12.35 -2.83
C THR A 194 17.40 -13.31 -1.90
N VAL A 195 16.15 -12.99 -1.55
CA VAL A 195 15.29 -13.85 -0.75
C VAL A 195 14.13 -14.38 -1.59
N SER A 196 13.68 -15.59 -1.29
CA SER A 196 12.50 -16.22 -1.91
C SER A 196 11.44 -16.50 -0.86
N ILE A 197 10.18 -16.47 -1.26
CA ILE A 197 9.06 -16.90 -0.43
C ILE A 197 8.86 -18.40 -0.71
N ALA A 198 8.85 -19.23 0.34
CA ALA A 198 8.67 -20.67 0.20
C ALA A 198 7.30 -20.98 -0.41
N GLN A 199 7.29 -21.80 -1.47
CA GLN A 199 6.11 -22.21 -2.21
C GLN A 199 6.02 -23.73 -2.27
N PHE A 200 4.84 -24.27 -2.05
CA PHE A 200 4.58 -25.72 -1.97
C PHE A 200 3.55 -26.19 -3.00
N GLY A 201 3.07 -25.28 -3.83
CA GLY A 201 2.07 -25.55 -4.86
C GLY A 201 2.67 -25.89 -6.22
N SER A 202 1.82 -25.87 -7.24
CA SER A 202 2.16 -26.24 -8.62
C SER A 202 2.69 -25.06 -9.47
N THR A 203 2.56 -23.82 -9.00
CA THR A 203 2.98 -22.62 -9.73
C THR A 203 4.42 -22.22 -9.39
N ARG A 204 5.11 -21.59 -10.35
CA ARG A 204 6.50 -21.14 -10.16
C ARG A 204 6.61 -19.86 -9.36
N SER A 205 5.55 -19.07 -9.32
CA SER A 205 5.56 -17.73 -8.70
C SER A 205 4.19 -17.40 -8.14
N ILE A 206 4.18 -16.48 -7.19
CA ILE A 206 2.98 -15.79 -6.70
C ILE A 206 2.94 -14.37 -7.29
N ASN A 207 1.78 -13.73 -7.22
CA ASN A 207 1.62 -12.35 -7.68
C ASN A 207 2.59 -11.41 -6.96
N ALA A 208 3.23 -10.49 -7.70
CA ALA A 208 4.26 -9.59 -7.16
C ALA A 208 3.74 -8.66 -6.05
N GLY A 209 2.49 -8.21 -6.13
CA GLY A 209 1.88 -7.40 -5.06
C GLY A 209 1.66 -8.21 -3.78
N VAL A 210 1.32 -9.50 -3.90
CA VAL A 210 1.21 -10.44 -2.77
C VAL A 210 2.58 -10.72 -2.18
N ALA A 211 3.59 -11.00 -3.02
CA ALA A 211 4.97 -11.18 -2.58
C ALA A 211 5.49 -9.97 -1.79
N ALA A 212 5.20 -8.76 -2.28
CA ALA A 212 5.54 -7.53 -1.60
C ALA A 212 4.86 -7.42 -0.22
N GLY A 213 3.59 -7.77 -0.13
CA GLY A 213 2.87 -7.80 1.15
C GLY A 213 3.48 -8.77 2.16
N ILE A 214 3.85 -9.97 1.72
CA ILE A 214 4.48 -10.99 2.57
C ILE A 214 5.85 -10.51 3.08
N ALA A 215 6.70 -9.98 2.19
CA ALA A 215 8.03 -9.51 2.56
C ALA A 215 7.98 -8.29 3.51
N MET A 216 7.10 -7.33 3.24
CA MET A 216 6.86 -6.20 4.15
C MET A 216 6.35 -6.68 5.52
N HIS A 217 5.43 -7.64 5.56
CA HIS A 217 4.92 -8.20 6.79
C HIS A 217 5.99 -8.99 7.57
N ALA A 218 6.90 -9.68 6.86
CA ALA A 218 8.05 -10.33 7.51
C ALA A 218 8.92 -9.29 8.23
N TRP A 219 9.17 -8.13 7.60
CA TRP A 219 9.88 -7.02 8.24
C TRP A 219 9.13 -6.50 9.48
N ILE A 220 7.81 -6.25 9.37
CA ILE A 220 6.96 -5.79 10.48
C ILE A 220 7.03 -6.74 11.67
N ARG A 221 6.92 -8.05 11.44
CA ARG A 221 6.98 -9.06 12.51
C ARG A 221 8.27 -9.01 13.33
N THR A 222 9.38 -8.63 12.70
CA THR A 222 10.69 -8.63 13.33
C THR A 222 11.01 -7.30 14.03
N HIS A 223 10.59 -6.17 13.42
CA HIS A 223 11.13 -4.86 13.78
C HIS A 223 10.10 -3.86 14.32
N ALA A 224 8.81 -4.07 14.04
CA ALA A 224 7.80 -3.11 14.45
C ALA A 224 7.39 -3.28 15.92
N ASP A 225 7.16 -2.16 16.59
CA ASP A 225 6.48 -2.14 17.89
C ASP A 225 4.96 -2.18 17.66
N LEU A 226 4.38 -3.38 17.84
CA LEU A 226 2.96 -3.60 17.61
C LEU A 226 2.04 -2.85 18.59
N SER A 227 2.56 -2.36 19.71
CA SER A 227 1.79 -1.53 20.64
C SER A 227 1.45 -0.15 20.06
N GLN A 228 2.14 0.26 19.01
CA GLN A 228 1.92 1.53 18.29
C GLN A 228 1.04 1.36 17.04
N SER A 229 0.48 0.18 16.79
CA SER A 229 -0.53 0.00 15.75
C SER A 229 -1.82 0.73 16.14
N TRP A 230 -2.52 1.26 15.13
CA TRP A 230 -3.85 1.87 15.33
C TRP A 230 -4.96 0.83 15.37
#